data_8a76684b75ca1d85a20577b83f483c04
#
_entry.id   8a76684b75ca1d85a20577b83f483c04
#
_cell.length_a   1.000
_cell.length_b   1.000
_cell.length_c   1.000
_cell.angle_alpha   90.00
_cell.angle_beta   90.00
_cell.angle_gamma   90.00
#
_symmetry.space_group_name_H-M   'P 1'
#
loop_
_entity.id
_entity.type
_entity.pdbx_description
1 polymer ?
#
loop_
_entity_poly.entity_id
_entity_poly.type
_entity_poly.pdbx_seq_one_letter_code
_entity_poly.pdbx_strand_id
1 'polypeptide(L)'
;PRRPEELDTKRGGGVIFSQGSHQFDIARMLAGGVGIELIGQAGVWDASRQSETAYTGLIYFAGGAIANLTYSGNDFYDSDLELGSTSELGFPKVIDPGASRRMLDKLAGDDEANLKRIRGYQGLEIFRSSRAQSRNAEQNEHFGVWRVSLERADLMVFHDRVEVYHENGKFVQ
;
A
#
# COMPACT_ATOMS: atom_id res chain seq x y z
N PRO A 1 -7.47 -3.96 12.27
CA PRO A 1 -7.21 -5.15 13.09
C PRO A 1 -6.37 -6.17 12.34
N ARG A 2 -5.47 -6.87 13.06
CA ARG A 2 -4.54 -7.87 12.54
C ARG A 2 -4.70 -9.19 13.28
N ARG A 3 -4.41 -10.30 12.64
CA ARG A 3 -4.32 -11.62 13.29
C ARG A 3 -2.94 -11.77 13.95
N PRO A 4 -2.78 -12.66 14.95
CA PRO A 4 -1.48 -12.86 15.61
C PRO A 4 -0.34 -13.20 14.64
N GLU A 5 -0.60 -14.02 13.62
CA GLU A 5 0.39 -14.38 12.60
C GLU A 5 0.79 -13.20 11.71
N GLU A 6 -0.10 -12.23 11.50
CA GLU A 6 0.19 -11.02 10.73
C GLU A 6 1.00 -9.97 11.51
N LEU A 7 1.14 -10.17 12.81
CA LEU A 7 1.98 -9.38 13.70
C LEU A 7 3.34 -10.03 13.98
N ASP A 8 3.62 -11.17 13.39
CA ASP A 8 4.88 -11.91 13.56
C ASP A 8 5.62 -12.00 12.21
N THR A 9 6.67 -11.20 12.06
CA THR A 9 7.50 -11.17 10.86
C THR A 9 8.06 -12.55 10.49
N LYS A 10 8.39 -13.40 11.47
CA LYS A 10 8.90 -14.76 11.21
C LYS A 10 7.85 -15.69 10.62
N ARG A 11 6.58 -15.35 10.76
CA ARG A 11 5.44 -16.10 10.22
C ARG A 11 4.87 -15.48 8.96
N GLY A 12 5.59 -14.53 8.35
CA GLY A 12 5.17 -13.82 7.15
C GLY A 12 4.23 -12.65 7.45
N GLY A 13 4.25 -12.15 8.69
CA GLY A 13 3.54 -10.92 9.06
C GLY A 13 4.33 -9.67 8.68
N GLY A 14 3.71 -8.52 8.92
CA GLY A 14 4.27 -7.21 8.62
C GLY A 14 3.84 -6.64 7.29
N VAL A 15 4.18 -5.36 7.07
CA VAL A 15 3.73 -4.62 5.90
C VAL A 15 4.53 -4.97 4.64
N ILE A 16 5.77 -5.42 4.77
CA ILE A 16 6.55 -5.85 3.60
C ILE A 16 5.87 -7.05 2.93
N PHE A 17 5.46 -8.03 3.73
CA PHE A 17 4.84 -9.23 3.19
C PHE A 17 3.41 -8.95 2.68
N SER A 18 2.62 -8.16 3.43
CA SER A 18 1.21 -7.94 3.10
C SER A 18 0.98 -6.87 2.03
N GLN A 19 1.82 -5.84 1.97
CA GLN A 19 1.68 -4.70 1.04
C GLN A 19 2.85 -4.64 0.05
N GLY A 20 4.07 -4.83 0.53
CA GLY A 20 5.27 -4.75 -0.30
C GLY A 20 5.27 -5.76 -1.44
N SER A 21 4.76 -6.98 -1.22
CA SER A 21 4.67 -8.00 -2.26
C SER A 21 3.90 -7.50 -3.51
N HIS A 22 2.82 -6.75 -3.32
CA HIS A 22 2.05 -6.16 -4.41
C HIS A 22 2.82 -5.04 -5.11
N GLN A 23 3.41 -4.11 -4.33
CA GLN A 23 4.20 -3.03 -4.89
C GLN A 23 5.41 -3.56 -5.69
N PHE A 24 6.11 -4.56 -5.16
CA PHE A 24 7.26 -5.17 -5.83
C PHE A 24 6.87 -5.86 -7.14
N ASP A 25 5.75 -6.57 -7.17
CA ASP A 25 5.29 -7.25 -8.38
C ASP A 25 4.86 -6.26 -9.47
N ILE A 26 4.12 -5.22 -9.10
CA ILE A 26 3.71 -4.18 -10.05
C ILE A 26 4.95 -3.39 -10.55
N ALA A 27 5.89 -3.05 -9.66
CA ALA A 27 7.12 -2.37 -10.04
C ALA A 27 7.92 -3.20 -11.05
N ARG A 28 8.05 -4.52 -10.82
CA ARG A 28 8.69 -5.46 -11.74
C ARG A 28 7.99 -5.50 -13.10
N MET A 29 6.66 -5.51 -13.10
CA MET A 29 5.88 -5.52 -14.33
C MET A 29 6.10 -4.23 -15.14
N LEU A 30 6.05 -3.08 -14.50
CA LEU A 30 6.21 -1.77 -15.17
C LEU A 30 7.66 -1.48 -15.59
N ALA A 31 8.65 -1.93 -14.82
CA ALA A 31 10.06 -1.81 -15.18
C ALA A 31 10.47 -2.71 -16.35
N GLY A 32 9.65 -3.73 -16.66
CA GLY A 32 9.89 -4.63 -17.79
C GLY A 32 11.11 -5.54 -17.64
N GLY A 33 11.60 -5.77 -16.42
CA GLY A 33 12.85 -6.49 -16.21
C GLY A 33 12.95 -7.24 -14.88
N VAL A 34 14.11 -7.87 -14.68
CA VAL A 34 14.44 -8.56 -13.43
C VAL A 34 15.07 -7.57 -12.46
N GLY A 35 14.57 -7.54 -11.22
CA GLY A 35 15.21 -6.80 -10.12
C GLY A 35 16.56 -7.42 -9.79
N ILE A 36 17.62 -6.60 -9.77
CA ILE A 36 19.00 -7.04 -9.52
C ILE A 36 19.53 -6.58 -8.17
N GLU A 37 18.97 -5.50 -7.61
CA GLU A 37 19.37 -4.98 -6.32
C GLU A 37 18.16 -4.32 -5.63
N LEU A 38 18.08 -4.46 -4.31
CA LEU A 38 17.15 -3.75 -3.46
C LEU A 38 17.93 -3.06 -2.35
N ILE A 39 17.81 -1.74 -2.26
CA ILE A 39 18.33 -0.94 -1.16
C ILE A 39 17.13 -0.37 -0.41
N GLY A 40 17.00 -0.68 0.87
CA GLY A 40 15.86 -0.21 1.62
C GLY A 40 16.00 -0.39 3.11
N GLN A 41 15.03 0.13 3.82
CA GLN A 41 14.90 0.01 5.26
C GLN A 41 13.45 -0.28 5.63
N ALA A 42 13.27 -1.22 6.55
CA ALA A 42 12.01 -1.47 7.21
C ALA A 42 12.18 -1.29 8.70
N GLY A 43 11.11 -0.91 9.39
CA GLY A 43 11.19 -0.68 10.82
C GLY A 43 9.85 -0.77 11.54
N VAL A 44 9.97 -0.95 12.85
CA VAL A 44 8.86 -0.91 13.79
C VAL A 44 8.85 0.50 14.39
N TRP A 45 8.10 1.42 13.80
CA TRP A 45 7.94 2.78 14.32
C TRP A 45 6.73 2.95 15.23
N ASP A 46 6.00 1.88 15.47
CA ASP A 46 4.90 1.82 16.42
C ASP A 46 5.18 0.73 17.46
N ALA A 47 5.45 1.13 18.71
CA ALA A 47 5.76 0.22 19.80
C ALA A 47 4.62 -0.74 20.15
N SER A 48 3.39 -0.47 19.72
CA SER A 48 2.25 -1.38 19.90
C SER A 48 2.28 -2.58 18.93
N ARG A 49 3.21 -2.57 17.93
CA ARG A 49 3.34 -3.60 16.91
C ARG A 49 4.64 -4.37 17.07
N GLN A 50 4.60 -5.68 16.84
CA GLN A 50 5.77 -6.57 16.92
C GLN A 50 6.44 -6.80 15.57
N SER A 51 5.73 -6.53 14.46
CA SER A 51 6.24 -6.61 13.10
C SER A 51 6.54 -5.22 12.55
N GLU A 52 7.26 -5.16 11.43
CA GLU A 52 7.51 -3.91 10.74
C GLU A 52 6.18 -3.24 10.31
N THR A 53 6.10 -1.94 10.50
CA THR A 53 4.92 -1.11 10.23
C THR A 53 5.11 -0.18 9.04
N ALA A 54 6.35 -0.02 8.60
CA ALA A 54 6.69 0.78 7.44
C ALA A 54 7.97 0.28 6.77
N TYR A 55 8.13 0.61 5.50
CA TYR A 55 9.36 0.42 4.73
C TYR A 55 9.51 1.51 3.68
N THR A 56 10.74 1.73 3.26
CA THR A 56 11.09 2.48 2.05
C THR A 56 12.20 1.76 1.33
N GLY A 57 12.24 1.85 0.00
CA GLY A 57 13.27 1.18 -0.77
C GLY A 57 13.35 1.62 -2.22
N LEU A 58 14.51 1.34 -2.80
CA LEU A 58 14.81 1.46 -4.22
C LEU A 58 15.07 0.07 -4.78
N ILE A 59 14.42 -0.26 -5.89
CA ILE A 59 14.69 -1.49 -6.65
C ILE A 59 15.38 -1.08 -7.95
N TYR A 60 16.53 -1.67 -8.20
CA TYR A 60 17.25 -1.56 -9.45
C TYR A 60 16.95 -2.76 -10.33
N PHE A 61 16.69 -2.51 -11.61
CA PHE A 61 16.36 -3.53 -12.60
C PHE A 61 17.46 -3.68 -13.65
N ALA A 62 17.61 -4.87 -14.19
CA ALA A 62 18.65 -5.18 -15.20
C ALA A 62 18.60 -4.26 -16.42
N GLY A 63 17.44 -3.72 -16.78
CA GLY A 63 17.25 -2.74 -17.86
C GLY A 63 17.59 -1.30 -17.50
N GLY A 64 18.15 -1.03 -16.30
CA GLY A 64 18.48 0.33 -15.84
C GLY A 64 17.30 1.08 -15.20
N ALA A 65 16.10 0.52 -15.17
CA ALA A 65 14.98 1.11 -14.48
C ALA A 65 15.17 1.10 -12.95
N ILE A 66 14.62 2.09 -12.26
CA ILE A 66 14.63 2.21 -10.79
C ILE A 66 13.20 2.45 -10.30
N ALA A 67 12.73 1.63 -9.36
CA ALA A 67 11.48 1.89 -8.66
C ALA A 67 11.74 2.42 -7.25
N ASN A 68 11.02 3.48 -6.88
CA ASN A 68 10.98 4.01 -5.52
C ASN A 68 9.67 3.57 -4.88
N LEU A 69 9.75 2.84 -3.78
CA LEU A 69 8.61 2.28 -3.06
C LEU A 69 8.64 2.75 -1.61
N THR A 70 7.48 3.16 -1.12
CA THR A 70 7.31 3.53 0.29
C THR A 70 5.92 3.12 0.75
N TYR A 71 5.86 2.56 1.95
CA TYR A 71 4.60 2.28 2.62
C TYR A 71 4.76 2.52 4.13
N SER A 72 3.77 3.14 4.72
CA SER A 72 3.66 3.25 6.17
C SER A 72 2.21 3.07 6.62
N GLY A 73 2.00 2.17 7.56
CA GLY A 73 0.69 1.92 8.17
C GLY A 73 0.43 2.78 9.42
N ASN A 74 1.32 3.72 9.73
CA ASN A 74 1.29 4.45 10.99
C ASN A 74 1.68 5.93 10.87
N ASP A 75 1.62 6.49 9.68
CA ASP A 75 1.90 7.91 9.45
C ASP A 75 0.78 8.83 9.94
N PHE A 76 1.16 10.07 10.25
CA PHE A 76 0.22 11.15 10.47
C PHE A 76 -0.26 11.76 9.15
N TYR A 77 0.55 11.68 8.11
CA TYR A 77 0.21 12.09 6.75
C TYR A 77 -0.60 10.99 6.07
N ASP A 78 -1.65 11.38 5.39
CA ASP A 78 -2.49 10.46 4.63
C ASP A 78 -2.12 10.57 3.14
N SER A 79 -1.36 9.60 2.64
CA SER A 79 -0.87 9.59 1.26
C SER A 79 -1.97 9.39 0.20
N ASP A 80 -3.18 9.00 0.60
CA ASP A 80 -4.32 8.94 -0.31
C ASP A 80 -4.68 10.32 -0.87
N LEU A 81 -4.20 11.41 -0.21
CA LEU A 81 -4.29 12.77 -0.75
C LEU A 81 -3.62 12.92 -2.11
N GLU A 82 -2.46 12.28 -2.31
CA GLU A 82 -1.72 12.31 -3.58
C GLU A 82 -2.41 11.50 -4.68
N LEU A 83 -3.29 10.57 -4.29
CA LEU A 83 -4.09 9.73 -5.17
C LEU A 83 -5.53 10.25 -5.34
N GLY A 84 -5.73 11.56 -5.24
CA GLY A 84 -7.03 12.19 -5.43
C GLY A 84 -8.03 11.92 -4.31
N SER A 85 -7.54 11.68 -3.10
CA SER A 85 -8.36 11.31 -1.93
C SER A 85 -9.16 10.03 -2.15
N THR A 86 -8.55 9.06 -2.82
CA THR A 86 -9.09 7.70 -3.02
C THR A 86 -8.42 6.75 -2.03
N SER A 87 -9.22 5.98 -1.31
CA SER A 87 -8.71 4.97 -0.37
C SER A 87 -8.11 3.76 -1.09
N GLU A 88 -7.29 2.96 -0.38
CA GLU A 88 -6.74 1.69 -0.90
C GLU A 88 -7.79 0.77 -1.54
N LEU A 89 -9.04 0.86 -1.14
CA LEU A 89 -10.15 0.05 -1.67
C LEU A 89 -10.94 0.74 -2.81
N GLY A 90 -10.44 1.85 -3.36
CA GLY A 90 -11.07 2.54 -4.49
C GLY A 90 -12.27 3.42 -4.13
N PHE A 91 -12.47 3.76 -2.85
CA PHE A 91 -13.57 4.62 -2.43
C PHE A 91 -13.10 6.04 -2.19
N PRO A 92 -13.95 7.06 -2.48
CA PRO A 92 -13.69 8.42 -2.06
C PRO A 92 -13.46 8.48 -0.53
N LYS A 93 -12.46 9.23 -0.11
CA LYS A 93 -12.03 9.34 1.28
C LYS A 93 -11.91 10.78 1.72
N VAL A 94 -12.45 11.09 2.90
CA VAL A 94 -12.14 12.35 3.56
C VAL A 94 -10.77 12.20 4.24
N ILE A 95 -9.82 13.05 3.85
CA ILE A 95 -8.48 13.04 4.42
C ILE A 95 -8.54 13.54 5.87
N ASP A 96 -8.04 12.73 6.77
CA ASP A 96 -8.02 12.99 8.21
C ASP A 96 -6.62 12.71 8.78
N PRO A 97 -5.76 13.74 8.90
CA PRO A 97 -4.39 13.57 9.39
C PRO A 97 -4.35 12.85 10.74
N GLY A 98 -3.51 11.82 10.85
CA GLY A 98 -3.36 11.03 12.06
C GLY A 98 -4.50 10.04 12.33
N ALA A 99 -5.44 9.83 11.40
CA ALA A 99 -6.54 8.87 11.58
C ALA A 99 -6.04 7.46 11.86
N SER A 100 -4.97 7.03 11.17
CA SER A 100 -4.36 5.70 11.38
C SER A 100 -3.88 5.52 12.82
N ARG A 101 -3.24 6.55 13.40
CA ARG A 101 -2.77 6.54 14.80
C ARG A 101 -3.94 6.43 15.77
N ARG A 102 -4.95 7.30 15.61
CA ARG A 102 -6.15 7.25 16.47
C ARG A 102 -6.88 5.91 16.36
N MET A 103 -6.86 5.28 15.21
CA MET A 103 -7.43 3.94 15.04
C MET A 103 -6.62 2.88 15.79
N LEU A 104 -5.29 2.94 15.75
CA LEU A 104 -4.41 2.05 16.50
C LEU A 104 -4.62 2.20 18.01
N ASP A 105 -4.72 3.43 18.51
CA ASP A 105 -5.00 3.71 19.92
C ASP A 105 -6.33 3.09 20.38
N LYS A 106 -7.35 3.15 19.54
CA LYS A 106 -8.67 2.54 19.81
C LYS A 106 -8.64 1.02 19.78
N LEU A 107 -7.73 0.42 19.03
CA LEU A 107 -7.55 -1.03 18.98
C LEU A 107 -6.70 -1.57 20.13
N ALA A 108 -5.98 -0.69 20.85
CA ALA A 108 -5.16 -1.07 21.98
C ALA A 108 -6.05 -1.66 23.08
N GLY A 109 -5.91 -2.95 23.37
CA GLY A 109 -6.71 -3.69 24.35
C GLY A 109 -7.91 -4.47 23.78
N ASP A 110 -8.24 -4.30 22.51
CA ASP A 110 -9.26 -5.10 21.85
C ASP A 110 -8.69 -6.41 21.29
N ASP A 111 -9.55 -7.42 21.15
CA ASP A 111 -9.21 -8.65 20.43
C ASP A 111 -9.22 -8.38 18.91
N GLU A 112 -8.08 -7.90 18.40
CA GLU A 112 -7.92 -7.58 16.98
C GLU A 112 -8.19 -8.77 16.05
N ALA A 113 -7.87 -9.98 16.49
CA ALA A 113 -8.12 -11.18 15.69
C ALA A 113 -9.61 -11.40 15.49
N ASN A 114 -10.40 -11.23 16.56
CA ASN A 114 -11.86 -11.33 16.48
C ASN A 114 -12.47 -10.19 15.66
N LEU A 115 -12.00 -8.97 15.85
CA LEU A 115 -12.43 -7.82 15.04
C LEU A 115 -12.12 -8.02 13.55
N LYS A 116 -10.96 -8.59 13.21
CA LYS A 116 -10.61 -8.92 11.82
C LYS A 116 -11.50 -10.03 11.26
N ARG A 117 -11.81 -11.05 12.07
CA ARG A 117 -12.73 -12.13 11.67
C ARG A 117 -14.13 -11.60 11.36
N ILE A 118 -14.64 -10.69 12.19
CA ILE A 118 -15.95 -10.06 11.99
C ILE A 118 -15.95 -9.12 10.78
N ARG A 119 -14.88 -8.36 10.58
CA ARG A 119 -14.73 -7.36 9.50
C ARG A 119 -14.05 -7.86 8.24
N GLY A 120 -13.48 -9.07 8.24
CA GLY A 120 -12.78 -9.65 7.09
C GLY A 120 -13.71 -10.36 6.10
N TYR A 121 -13.16 -10.81 4.98
CA TYR A 121 -13.89 -11.51 3.91
C TYR A 121 -14.70 -12.73 4.36
N GLN A 122 -14.44 -13.25 5.56
CA GLN A 122 -15.18 -14.35 6.17
C GLN A 122 -16.32 -13.91 7.09
N GLY A 123 -16.49 -12.61 7.34
CA GLY A 123 -17.58 -12.07 8.15
C GLY A 123 -18.83 -11.86 7.30
N LEU A 124 -19.94 -12.50 7.70
CA LEU A 124 -21.23 -12.43 6.99
C LEU A 124 -21.74 -10.99 6.77
N GLU A 125 -21.46 -10.08 7.69
CA GLU A 125 -21.89 -8.68 7.57
C GLU A 125 -21.06 -7.90 6.55
N ILE A 126 -19.74 -8.19 6.44
CA ILE A 126 -18.88 -7.53 5.47
C ILE A 126 -19.04 -8.14 4.09
N PHE A 127 -19.30 -9.45 3.98
CA PHE A 127 -19.61 -10.04 2.68
C PHE A 127 -20.87 -9.40 2.05
N ARG A 128 -21.81 -8.97 2.86
CA ARG A 128 -22.99 -8.23 2.39
C ARG A 128 -22.70 -6.76 2.10
N SER A 129 -21.91 -6.10 2.95
CA SER A 129 -21.54 -4.68 2.79
C SER A 129 -20.47 -4.48 1.74
N SER A 130 -19.42 -5.34 1.64
CA SER A 130 -18.38 -5.22 0.62
C SER A 130 -18.90 -5.55 -0.77
N ARG A 131 -19.86 -6.48 -0.90
CA ARG A 131 -20.52 -6.72 -2.20
C ARG A 131 -21.43 -5.57 -2.62
N ALA A 132 -22.02 -4.86 -1.67
CA ALA A 132 -22.76 -3.61 -1.92
C ALA A 132 -21.81 -2.45 -2.17
N GLN A 133 -20.67 -2.39 -1.46
CA GLN A 133 -19.64 -1.37 -1.62
C GLN A 133 -18.78 -1.59 -2.87
N SER A 134 -18.39 -2.81 -3.22
CA SER A 134 -17.64 -3.07 -4.45
C SER A 134 -18.45 -2.77 -5.73
N ARG A 135 -19.77 -2.71 -5.63
CA ARG A 135 -20.62 -2.20 -6.72
C ARG A 135 -20.59 -0.67 -6.82
N ASN A 136 -20.09 0.02 -5.80
CA ASN A 136 -20.01 1.47 -5.70
C ASN A 136 -18.57 1.98 -5.60
N ALA A 137 -17.55 1.12 -5.70
CA ALA A 137 -16.18 1.57 -5.86
C ALA A 137 -16.06 2.21 -7.25
N GLU A 138 -15.76 3.50 -7.27
CA GLU A 138 -15.64 4.27 -8.51
C GLU A 138 -14.27 4.08 -9.14
N GLN A 139 -13.31 3.59 -8.38
CA GLN A 139 -11.90 3.49 -8.74
C GLN A 139 -11.33 2.09 -8.42
N ASN A 140 -10.17 1.80 -8.97
CA ASN A 140 -9.46 0.56 -8.65
C ASN A 140 -8.80 0.63 -7.26
N GLU A 141 -8.54 -0.53 -6.68
CA GLU A 141 -7.68 -0.65 -5.50
C GLU A 141 -6.25 -0.21 -5.84
N HIS A 142 -5.55 0.39 -4.88
CA HIS A 142 -4.17 0.81 -5.04
C HIS A 142 -3.31 0.44 -3.81
N PHE A 143 -1.99 0.51 -3.95
CA PHE A 143 -1.03 0.12 -2.92
C PHE A 143 -0.12 1.30 -2.50
N GLY A 144 -0.69 2.52 -2.45
CA GLY A 144 0.03 3.73 -2.05
C GLY A 144 0.73 4.42 -3.23
N VAL A 145 1.56 5.41 -2.89
CA VAL A 145 2.28 6.26 -3.85
C VAL A 145 3.65 5.67 -4.14
N TRP A 146 3.99 5.53 -5.41
CA TRP A 146 5.29 5.06 -5.84
C TRP A 146 5.56 5.41 -7.32
N ARG A 147 6.83 5.36 -7.71
CA ARG A 147 7.30 5.77 -9.02
C ARG A 147 8.28 4.76 -9.60
N VAL A 148 8.25 4.60 -10.91
CA VAL A 148 9.26 3.86 -11.67
C VAL A 148 9.96 4.84 -12.63
N SER A 149 11.27 4.97 -12.51
CA SER A 149 12.10 5.75 -13.43
C SER A 149 12.73 4.80 -14.44
N LEU A 150 12.54 5.08 -15.71
CA LEU A 150 13.09 4.38 -16.85
C LEU A 150 14.19 5.25 -17.49
N GLU A 151 14.93 4.71 -18.46
CA GLU A 151 15.97 5.47 -19.18
C GLU A 151 15.46 6.78 -19.79
N ARG A 152 14.24 6.78 -20.31
CA ARG A 152 13.67 7.92 -21.05
C ARG A 152 12.30 8.36 -20.57
N ALA A 153 11.82 7.86 -19.43
CA ALA A 153 10.52 8.21 -18.87
C ALA A 153 10.46 7.98 -17.36
N ASP A 154 9.61 8.72 -16.68
CA ASP A 154 9.14 8.42 -15.32
C ASP A 154 7.68 7.99 -15.37
N LEU A 155 7.35 6.95 -14.62
CA LEU A 155 5.98 6.46 -14.47
C LEU A 155 5.48 6.78 -13.07
N MET A 156 4.33 7.46 -13.00
CA MET A 156 3.57 7.66 -11.77
C MET A 156 2.33 6.79 -11.81
N VAL A 157 2.13 5.97 -10.77
CA VAL A 157 1.02 5.01 -10.70
C VAL A 157 -0.09 5.57 -9.84
N PHE A 158 -1.29 5.59 -10.40
CA PHE A 158 -2.52 6.02 -9.75
C PHE A 158 -3.53 4.86 -9.72
N HIS A 159 -4.63 5.05 -9.01
CA HIS A 159 -5.70 4.07 -8.88
C HIS A 159 -6.46 3.81 -10.20
N ASP A 160 -6.43 4.75 -11.14
CA ASP A 160 -7.19 4.70 -12.39
C ASP A 160 -6.33 4.82 -13.67
N ARG A 161 -5.04 5.13 -13.50
CA ARG A 161 -4.15 5.40 -14.64
C ARG A 161 -2.68 5.26 -14.28
N VAL A 162 -1.85 5.18 -15.31
CA VAL A 162 -0.41 5.42 -15.23
C VAL A 162 -0.10 6.71 -16.01
N GLU A 163 0.52 7.67 -15.35
CA GLU A 163 1.04 8.86 -15.99
C GLU A 163 2.50 8.62 -16.41
N VAL A 164 2.79 8.86 -17.67
CA VAL A 164 4.11 8.70 -18.27
C VAL A 164 4.68 10.07 -18.58
N TYR A 165 5.79 10.42 -17.97
CA TYR A 165 6.49 11.68 -18.16
C TYR A 165 7.77 11.43 -18.95
N HIS A 166 7.95 12.09 -20.09
CA HIS A 166 9.16 12.02 -20.90
C HIS A 166 9.43 13.35 -21.63
N GLU A 167 10.52 13.41 -22.41
CA GLU A 167 11.00 14.65 -23.07
C GLU A 167 9.96 15.39 -23.93
N ASN A 168 8.96 14.69 -24.50
CA ASN A 168 7.91 15.28 -25.32
C ASN A 168 6.63 15.59 -24.53
N GLY A 169 6.66 15.51 -23.21
CA GLY A 169 5.55 15.85 -22.33
C GLY A 169 4.97 14.68 -21.55
N LYS A 170 3.74 14.85 -21.07
CA LYS A 170 3.02 13.87 -20.26
C LYS A 170 1.98 13.12 -21.11
N PHE A 171 1.95 11.81 -20.95
CA PHE A 171 0.91 10.93 -21.49
C PHE A 171 0.18 10.24 -20.34
N VAL A 172 -1.07 9.90 -20.57
CA VAL A 172 -1.91 9.13 -19.64
C VAL A 172 -2.34 7.85 -20.33
N GLN A 173 -2.12 6.74 -19.65
CA GLN A 173 -2.49 5.42 -20.13
C GLN A 173 -3.43 4.71 -19.14
#